data_fe8cd319f3955584286a9753f5efad1e
#
_entry.id   fe8cd319f3955584286a9753f5efad1e
#
_cell.length_a   1.000
_cell.length_b   1.000
_cell.length_c   1.000
_cell.angle_alpha   90.00
_cell.angle_beta   90.00
_cell.angle_gamma   90.00
#
_symmetry.space_group_name_H-M   'P 1'
#
loop_
_entity.id
_entity.type
_entity.pdbx_description
1 polymer ?
#
loop_
_entity_poly.entity_id
_entity_poly.type
_entity_poly.pdbx_seq_one_letter_code
_entity_poly.pdbx_strand_id
1 'polypeptide(L)'
;MDEELLKRAVSIVEENIDNFEFSTDEFAQKMNMSRSNLHLKLKAITGESAIDFIRKVRFKRATELLKSGRYTVTEVSSMVGFNSSSYFATCFKKYIGCLPTEYIKKVKG
;
A
#
# COMPACT_ATOMS: atom_id res chain seq x y z
N MET A 1 -13.00 -3.34 -18.96
CA MET A 1 -13.64 -2.52 -17.93
C MET A 1 -13.00 -2.69 -16.57
N ASP A 2 -12.90 -3.91 -16.07
CA ASP A 2 -12.28 -4.18 -14.77
C ASP A 2 -10.79 -3.86 -14.74
N GLU A 3 -10.09 -4.11 -15.83
CA GLU A 3 -8.67 -3.78 -15.94
C GLU A 3 -8.41 -2.27 -15.86
N GLU A 4 -9.25 -1.48 -16.47
CA GLU A 4 -9.15 -0.01 -16.42
C GLU A 4 -9.43 0.50 -15.03
N LEU A 5 -10.42 -0.07 -14.36
CA LEU A 5 -10.74 0.31 -12.99
C LEU A 5 -9.58 0.00 -12.05
N LEU A 6 -8.97 -1.18 -12.19
CA LEU A 6 -7.82 -1.57 -11.37
C LEU A 6 -6.61 -0.66 -11.64
N LYS A 7 -6.31 -0.37 -12.88
CA LYS A 7 -5.20 0.53 -13.24
C LYS A 7 -5.39 1.90 -12.62
N ARG A 8 -6.61 2.42 -12.71
CA ARG A 8 -6.95 3.71 -12.13
C ARG A 8 -6.81 3.68 -10.61
N ALA A 9 -7.31 2.61 -9.98
CA ALA A 9 -7.23 2.45 -8.53
C ALA A 9 -5.78 2.41 -8.06
N VAL A 10 -4.93 1.63 -8.72
CA VAL A 10 -3.50 1.56 -8.40
C VAL A 10 -2.84 2.94 -8.57
N SER A 11 -3.10 3.62 -9.68
CA SER A 11 -2.53 4.95 -9.93
C SER A 11 -2.91 5.96 -8.86
N ILE A 12 -4.17 5.96 -8.44
CA ILE A 12 -4.64 6.89 -7.42
C ILE A 12 -3.94 6.61 -6.08
N VAL A 13 -3.81 5.34 -5.69
CA VAL A 13 -3.11 5.00 -4.46
C VAL A 13 -1.64 5.37 -4.56
N GLU A 14 -1.00 5.10 -5.69
CA GLU A 14 0.41 5.45 -5.90
C GLU A 14 0.66 6.95 -5.83
N GLU A 15 -0.22 7.75 -6.40
CA GLU A 15 -0.12 9.21 -6.36
C GLU A 15 -0.23 9.77 -4.94
N ASN A 16 -0.89 9.05 -4.05
CA ASN A 16 -1.12 9.46 -2.67
C ASN A 16 -0.38 8.58 -1.67
N ILE A 17 0.61 7.83 -2.12
CA ILE A 17 1.23 6.78 -1.32
C ILE A 17 1.95 7.31 -0.08
N ASP A 18 2.52 8.51 -0.16
CA ASP A 18 3.26 9.11 0.95
C ASP A 18 2.36 9.87 1.93
N ASN A 19 1.08 9.96 1.65
CA ASN A 19 0.12 10.65 2.52
C ASN A 19 -0.46 9.67 3.53
N PHE A 20 -0.01 9.76 4.80
CA PHE A 20 -0.50 8.85 5.83
C PHE A 20 -1.98 9.08 6.19
N GLU A 21 -2.54 10.22 5.79
CA GLU A 21 -3.95 10.52 6.02
C GLU A 21 -4.86 10.07 4.86
N PHE A 22 -4.27 9.53 3.79
CA PHE A 22 -5.07 9.07 2.65
C PHE A 22 -6.02 7.96 3.09
N SER A 23 -7.32 8.22 3.00
CA SER A 23 -8.38 7.36 3.51
C SER A 23 -9.16 6.69 2.38
N THR A 24 -9.98 5.71 2.75
CA THR A 24 -10.89 5.06 1.80
C THR A 24 -11.92 6.05 1.26
N ASP A 25 -12.30 7.07 2.05
CA ASP A 25 -13.21 8.12 1.59
C ASP A 25 -12.59 8.94 0.48
N GLU A 26 -11.34 9.39 0.65
CA GLU A 26 -10.62 10.10 -0.40
C GLU A 26 -10.41 9.23 -1.63
N PHE A 27 -10.09 7.97 -1.41
CA PHE A 27 -9.91 7.01 -2.50
C PHE A 27 -11.19 6.90 -3.34
N ALA A 28 -12.33 6.74 -2.67
CA ALA A 28 -13.61 6.66 -3.36
C ALA A 28 -13.92 7.94 -4.12
N GLN A 29 -13.69 9.11 -3.51
CA GLN A 29 -13.90 10.40 -4.16
C GLN A 29 -13.08 10.52 -5.44
N LYS A 30 -11.80 10.15 -5.39
CA LYS A 30 -10.92 10.22 -6.55
C LYS A 30 -11.28 9.20 -7.64
N MET A 31 -11.96 8.12 -7.25
CA MET A 31 -12.50 7.15 -8.19
C MET A 31 -13.88 7.55 -8.74
N ASN A 32 -14.44 8.66 -8.26
CA ASN A 32 -15.81 9.11 -8.59
C ASN A 32 -16.84 8.06 -8.22
N MET A 33 -16.68 7.44 -7.07
CA MET A 33 -17.57 6.38 -6.58
C MET A 33 -17.90 6.63 -5.11
N SER A 34 -19.04 6.09 -4.67
CA SER A 34 -19.31 6.04 -3.24
C SER A 34 -18.37 5.05 -2.58
N ARG A 35 -18.14 5.20 -1.27
CA ARG A 35 -17.29 4.28 -0.52
C ARG A 35 -17.79 2.83 -0.63
N SER A 36 -19.12 2.65 -0.52
CA SER A 36 -19.74 1.32 -0.63
C SER A 36 -19.51 0.70 -2.01
N ASN A 37 -19.71 1.49 -3.08
CA ASN A 37 -19.50 0.99 -4.44
C ASN A 37 -18.07 0.62 -4.70
N LEU A 38 -17.13 1.44 -4.24
CA LEU A 38 -15.70 1.14 -4.40
C LEU A 38 -15.36 -0.17 -3.69
N HIS A 39 -15.83 -0.33 -2.45
CA HIS A 39 -15.58 -1.54 -1.67
C HIS A 39 -16.13 -2.78 -2.40
N LEU A 40 -17.38 -2.71 -2.87
CA LEU A 40 -18.02 -3.83 -3.57
C LEU A 40 -17.29 -4.18 -4.85
N LYS A 41 -16.88 -3.17 -5.62
CA LYS A 41 -16.16 -3.39 -6.88
C LYS A 41 -14.79 -4.02 -6.64
N LEU A 42 -14.03 -3.48 -5.70
CA LEU A 42 -12.71 -4.04 -5.38
C LEU A 42 -12.83 -5.45 -4.83
N LYS A 43 -13.81 -5.69 -3.96
CA LYS A 43 -14.05 -7.02 -3.39
C LYS A 43 -14.39 -8.02 -4.50
N ALA A 44 -15.22 -7.62 -5.46
CA ALA A 44 -15.60 -8.49 -6.57
C ALA A 44 -14.43 -8.82 -7.49
N ILE A 45 -13.55 -7.84 -7.75
CA ILE A 45 -12.43 -7.99 -8.68
C ILE A 45 -11.21 -8.63 -8.03
N THR A 46 -10.86 -8.20 -6.82
CA THR A 46 -9.61 -8.60 -6.15
C THR A 46 -9.81 -9.54 -4.98
N GLY A 47 -11.03 -9.64 -4.45
CA GLY A 47 -11.29 -10.38 -3.22
C GLY A 47 -10.93 -9.61 -1.96
N GLU A 48 -10.44 -8.37 -2.10
CA GLU A 48 -9.94 -7.58 -0.99
C GLU A 48 -10.76 -6.31 -0.77
N SER A 49 -10.81 -5.85 0.50
CA SER A 49 -11.45 -4.59 0.84
C SER A 49 -10.65 -3.41 0.29
N ALA A 50 -11.26 -2.22 0.25
CA ALA A 50 -10.56 -1.01 -0.20
C ALA A 50 -9.34 -0.69 0.68
N ILE A 51 -9.47 -0.88 2.00
CA ILE A 51 -8.36 -0.60 2.92
C ILE A 51 -7.21 -1.60 2.71
N ASP A 52 -7.52 -2.86 2.47
CA ASP A 52 -6.50 -3.87 2.18
C ASP A 52 -5.84 -3.61 0.84
N PHE A 53 -6.60 -3.13 -0.14
CA PHE A 53 -6.07 -2.75 -1.44
C PHE A 53 -5.01 -1.64 -1.29
N ILE A 54 -5.32 -0.59 -0.52
CA ILE A 54 -4.38 0.49 -0.26
C ILE A 54 -3.10 -0.05 0.40
N ARG A 55 -3.26 -0.89 1.43
CA ARG A 55 -2.13 -1.49 2.13
C ARG A 55 -1.26 -2.35 1.22
N LYS A 56 -1.88 -3.12 0.37
CA LYS A 56 -1.17 -3.98 -0.58
C LYS A 56 -0.28 -3.15 -1.53
N VAL A 57 -0.81 -2.05 -2.05
CA VAL A 57 -0.03 -1.16 -2.92
C VAL A 57 1.13 -0.55 -2.14
N ARG A 58 0.89 -0.10 -0.92
CA ARG A 58 1.91 0.49 -0.05
C ARG A 58 3.05 -0.50 0.25
N PHE A 59 2.71 -1.74 0.59
CA PHE A 59 3.74 -2.74 0.92
C PHE A 59 4.48 -3.23 -0.30
N LYS A 60 3.82 -3.31 -1.44
CA LYS A 60 4.51 -3.63 -2.69
C LYS A 60 5.58 -2.58 -2.98
N ARG A 61 5.22 -1.30 -2.85
CA ARG A 61 6.18 -0.22 -3.05
C ARG A 61 7.29 -0.26 -1.99
N ALA A 62 6.93 -0.56 -0.75
CA ALA A 62 7.91 -0.66 0.33
C ALA A 62 8.96 -1.74 0.04
N THR A 63 8.54 -2.91 -0.43
CA THR A 63 9.50 -3.98 -0.77
C THR A 63 10.43 -3.55 -1.89
N GLU A 64 9.94 -2.85 -2.89
CA GLU A 64 10.77 -2.32 -3.97
C GLU A 64 11.82 -1.33 -3.45
N LEU A 65 11.40 -0.41 -2.58
CA LEU A 65 12.30 0.59 -2.00
C LEU A 65 13.35 -0.03 -1.09
N LEU A 66 12.95 -0.99 -0.25
CA LEU A 66 13.88 -1.72 0.62
C LEU A 66 14.89 -2.52 -0.20
N LYS A 67 14.43 -3.16 -1.26
CA LYS A 67 15.26 -3.96 -2.15
C LYS A 67 16.31 -3.11 -2.86
N SER A 68 16.00 -1.84 -3.14
CA SER A 68 16.93 -0.95 -3.83
C SER A 68 18.20 -0.67 -3.02
N GLY A 69 18.13 -0.79 -1.70
CA GLY A 69 19.25 -0.53 -0.80
C GLY A 69 19.59 0.95 -0.61
N ARG A 70 18.75 1.84 -1.13
CA ARG A 70 19.00 3.30 -1.09
C ARG A 70 18.45 3.99 0.15
N TYR A 71 17.51 3.36 0.84
CA TYR A 71 16.75 4.00 1.91
C TYR A 71 16.75 3.17 3.16
N THR A 72 16.69 3.84 4.31
CA THR A 72 16.55 3.16 5.60
C THR A 72 15.11 2.70 5.77
N VAL A 73 14.84 1.79 6.71
CA VAL A 73 13.49 1.35 7.03
C VAL A 73 12.62 2.52 7.44
N THR A 74 13.15 3.45 8.24
CA THR A 74 12.41 4.65 8.67
C THR A 74 12.03 5.53 7.48
N GLU A 75 12.95 5.73 6.55
CA GLU A 75 12.68 6.49 5.34
C GLU A 75 11.59 5.83 4.50
N VAL A 76 11.70 4.51 4.29
CA VAL A 76 10.71 3.77 3.50
C VAL A 76 9.33 3.86 4.15
N SER A 77 9.24 3.74 5.47
CA SER A 77 7.95 3.82 6.16
C SER A 77 7.25 5.15 5.86
N SER A 78 7.99 6.24 5.89
CA SER A 78 7.46 7.58 5.57
C SER A 78 7.07 7.68 4.08
N MET A 79 7.92 7.17 3.20
CA MET A 79 7.69 7.24 1.75
C MET A 79 6.44 6.48 1.30
N VAL A 80 6.05 5.45 2.05
CA VAL A 80 4.84 4.68 1.73
C VAL A 80 3.65 5.02 2.63
N GLY A 81 3.71 6.17 3.30
CA GLY A 81 2.54 6.72 3.98
C GLY A 81 2.31 6.24 5.40
N PHE A 82 3.34 5.82 6.10
CA PHE A 82 3.24 5.50 7.53
C PHE A 82 3.93 6.60 8.33
N ASN A 83 3.24 7.12 9.34
CA ASN A 83 3.80 8.14 10.23
C ASN A 83 4.52 7.55 11.44
N SER A 84 4.57 6.21 11.54
CA SER A 84 5.26 5.50 12.61
C SER A 84 6.00 4.33 12.01
N SER A 85 7.32 4.30 12.16
CA SER A 85 8.14 3.20 11.66
C SER A 85 7.87 1.90 12.44
N SER A 86 7.51 2.01 13.71
CA SER A 86 7.15 0.84 14.53
C SER A 86 5.87 0.19 14.02
N TYR A 87 4.85 1.00 13.74
CA TYR A 87 3.60 0.50 13.20
C TYR A 87 3.81 -0.10 11.80
N PHE A 88 4.63 0.58 10.98
CA PHE A 88 4.99 0.08 9.65
C PHE A 88 5.61 -1.32 9.76
N ALA A 89 6.58 -1.51 10.67
CA ALA A 89 7.26 -2.79 10.85
C ALA A 89 6.28 -3.89 11.26
N THR A 90 5.35 -3.58 12.17
CA THR A 90 4.33 -4.52 12.61
C THR A 90 3.44 -4.96 11.46
N CYS A 91 2.95 -4.00 10.66
CA CYS A 91 2.11 -4.29 9.51
C CYS A 91 2.88 -5.01 8.41
N PHE A 92 4.12 -4.61 8.17
CA PHE A 92 4.98 -5.23 7.16
C PHE A 92 5.16 -6.72 7.48
N LYS A 93 5.46 -7.05 8.74
CA LYS A 93 5.61 -8.45 9.17
C LYS A 93 4.33 -9.24 8.92
N LYS A 94 3.19 -8.64 9.21
CA LYS A 94 1.89 -9.28 9.00
C LYS A 94 1.63 -9.60 7.53
N TYR A 95 1.93 -8.66 6.63
CA TYR A 95 1.62 -8.80 5.20
C TYR A 95 2.70 -9.53 4.41
N ILE A 96 3.96 -9.30 4.75
CA ILE A 96 5.10 -9.84 3.98
C ILE A 96 5.63 -11.13 4.61
N GLY A 97 5.42 -11.31 5.92
CA GLY A 97 5.84 -12.52 6.62
C GLY A 97 7.12 -12.39 7.43
N CYS A 98 7.82 -11.27 7.33
CA CYS A 98 9.03 -11.02 8.11
C CYS A 98 9.18 -9.52 8.34
N LEU A 99 10.03 -9.16 9.29
CA LEU A 99 10.33 -7.75 9.57
C LEU A 99 11.06 -7.10 8.39
N PRO A 100 10.94 -5.77 8.22
CA PRO A 100 11.65 -5.08 7.15
C PRO A 100 13.16 -5.30 7.17
N THR A 101 13.77 -5.34 8.35
CA THR A 101 15.21 -5.61 8.49
C THR A 101 15.57 -7.01 8.03
N GLU A 102 14.72 -7.98 8.34
CA GLU A 102 14.90 -9.36 7.89
C GLU A 102 14.74 -9.48 6.37
N TYR A 103 13.77 -8.73 5.83
CA TYR A 103 13.55 -8.71 4.39
C TYR A 103 14.78 -8.20 3.63
N ILE A 104 15.39 -7.12 4.13
CA ILE A 104 16.61 -6.57 3.53
C ILE A 104 17.72 -7.62 3.49
N LYS A 105 17.91 -8.36 4.58
CA LYS A 105 18.90 -9.41 4.65
C LYS A 105 18.64 -10.52 3.63
N LYS A 106 17.38 -10.91 3.47
CA LYS A 106 16.99 -11.96 2.52
C LYS A 106 17.27 -11.57 1.08
N VAL A 107 16.97 -10.33 0.69
CA VAL A 107 17.15 -9.91 -0.70
C VAL A 107 18.59 -9.58 -1.03
N LYS A 108 19.42 -9.32 -0.04
CA LYS A 108 20.87 -9.10 -0.22
C LYS A 108 21.66 -10.39 -0.20
N GLY A 109 21.14 -11.37 0.51
CA GLY A 109 21.81 -12.64 0.72
C GLY A 109 21.75 -13.54 -0.46
#